data_cff96dab0179639ac2b3523fea4a8a7e
#
_entry.id   cff96dab0179639ac2b3523fea4a8a7e
#
_cell.length_a   1.000
_cell.length_b   1.000
_cell.length_c   1.000
_cell.angle_alpha   90.00
_cell.angle_beta   90.00
_cell.angle_gamma   90.00
#
_symmetry.space_group_name_H-M   'P 1'
#
loop_
_entity.id
_entity.type
_entity.pdbx_description
1 polymer ?
#
loop_
_entity_poly.entity_id
_entity_poly.type
_entity_poly.pdbx_seq_one_letter_code
_entity_poly.pdbx_strand_id
1 'polypeptide(L)'
;MSGHATSEDGRSTLGTSIASASTHVETYEQGMNVRREVLGAEHVDRSLSQVSDFARPVQELVTEYCWGIVWSRDGLERKTRSLLNLAMLTALNRSHEFGAHVRGALANGASVAEIQETLLQTAIYVGVPAALESFRVADAILREIDNSE
;
A
#
# COMPACT_ATOMS: atom_id res chain seq x y z
N MET A 1 -28.18 -67.74 -5.96
CA MET A 1 -26.74 -67.76 -5.65
C MET A 1 -26.19 -66.36 -5.83
N SER A 2 -25.73 -65.79 -4.75
CA SER A 2 -25.27 -64.45 -4.49
C SER A 2 -24.01 -64.09 -5.25
N GLY A 3 -23.94 -62.86 -5.79
CA GLY A 3 -22.74 -62.28 -6.29
C GLY A 3 -22.72 -60.78 -5.89
N HIS A 4 -22.09 -60.54 -4.79
CA HIS A 4 -21.81 -59.19 -4.32
C HIS A 4 -20.73 -58.57 -5.21
N ALA A 5 -21.00 -57.39 -5.78
CA ALA A 5 -19.99 -56.53 -6.36
C ALA A 5 -19.79 -55.32 -5.43
N THR A 6 -18.62 -55.25 -4.85
CA THR A 6 -18.15 -54.17 -4.01
C THR A 6 -17.83 -52.94 -4.87
N SER A 7 -18.47 -51.83 -4.57
CA SER A 7 -18.12 -50.52 -5.12
C SER A 7 -16.82 -50.01 -4.48
N GLU A 8 -15.79 -49.77 -5.29
CA GLU A 8 -14.59 -49.03 -4.88
C GLU A 8 -14.90 -47.53 -4.82
N ASP A 9 -14.80 -47.02 -3.61
CA ASP A 9 -14.93 -45.61 -3.25
C ASP A 9 -13.69 -44.84 -3.74
N GLY A 10 -13.83 -44.18 -4.88
CA GLY A 10 -12.81 -43.29 -5.43
C GLY A 10 -12.72 -41.99 -4.64
N ARG A 11 -12.02 -42.02 -3.50
CA ARG A 11 -11.64 -40.78 -2.80
C ARG A 11 -10.63 -40.00 -3.64
N SER A 12 -11.13 -39.03 -4.37
CA SER A 12 -10.32 -37.93 -4.92
C SER A 12 -9.66 -37.15 -3.78
N THR A 13 -8.39 -37.43 -3.57
CA THR A 13 -7.56 -36.59 -2.70
C THR A 13 -7.32 -35.24 -3.40
N LEU A 14 -8.16 -34.25 -3.10
CA LEU A 14 -7.86 -32.87 -3.33
C LEU A 14 -6.62 -32.52 -2.51
N GLY A 15 -5.46 -32.63 -3.15
CA GLY A 15 -4.22 -32.09 -2.61
C GLY A 15 -4.33 -30.58 -2.51
N THR A 16 -4.79 -30.10 -1.36
CA THR A 16 -4.66 -28.70 -0.99
C THR A 16 -3.17 -28.44 -0.83
N SER A 17 -2.55 -27.91 -1.88
CA SER A 17 -1.22 -27.30 -1.77
C SER A 17 -1.37 -26.13 -0.80
N ILE A 18 -1.01 -26.37 0.46
CA ILE A 18 -0.81 -25.30 1.44
C ILE A 18 0.43 -24.59 0.95
N ALA A 19 0.22 -23.46 0.25
CA ALA A 19 1.31 -22.52 -0.03
C ALA A 19 2.01 -22.27 1.31
N SER A 20 3.30 -22.54 1.37
CA SER A 20 4.15 -22.29 2.53
C SER A 20 3.86 -20.89 3.02
N ALA A 21 3.25 -20.76 4.22
CA ALA A 21 3.03 -19.48 4.83
C ALA A 21 4.41 -18.84 5.04
N SER A 22 4.66 -17.68 4.41
CA SER A 22 5.91 -16.97 4.61
C SER A 22 6.06 -16.65 6.11
N THR A 23 7.29 -16.76 6.61
CA THR A 23 7.57 -16.44 8.00
C THR A 23 7.39 -14.94 8.25
N HIS A 24 7.21 -14.51 9.50
CA HIS A 24 7.16 -13.09 9.86
C HIS A 24 8.39 -12.32 9.34
N VAL A 25 9.56 -12.94 9.39
CA VAL A 25 10.81 -12.35 8.89
C VAL A 25 10.75 -12.12 7.38
N GLU A 26 10.34 -13.12 6.60
CA GLU A 26 10.21 -13.01 5.15
C GLU A 26 9.17 -11.95 4.75
N THR A 27 8.04 -11.92 5.45
CA THR A 27 6.97 -10.93 5.20
C THR A 27 7.44 -9.51 5.53
N TYR A 28 8.21 -9.33 6.61
CA TYR A 28 8.80 -8.05 6.97
C TYR A 28 9.84 -7.59 5.93
N GLU A 29 10.73 -8.48 5.50
CA GLU A 29 11.76 -8.17 4.48
C GLU A 29 11.09 -7.78 3.14
N GLN A 30 10.09 -8.53 2.71
CA GLN A 30 9.28 -8.20 1.54
C GLN A 30 8.61 -6.82 1.71
N GLY A 31 8.02 -6.57 2.87
CA GLY A 31 7.39 -5.29 3.20
C GLY A 31 8.37 -4.13 3.17
N MET A 32 9.58 -4.31 3.67
CA MET A 32 10.64 -3.31 3.63
C MET A 32 11.03 -2.95 2.19
N ASN A 33 11.17 -3.95 1.33
CA ASN A 33 11.48 -3.74 -0.08
C ASN A 33 10.36 -2.97 -0.79
N VAL A 34 9.10 -3.41 -0.65
CA VAL A 34 7.94 -2.73 -1.23
C VAL A 34 7.81 -1.29 -0.72
N ARG A 35 8.00 -1.07 0.58
CA ARG A 35 7.95 0.27 1.20
C ARG A 35 8.97 1.21 0.60
N ARG A 36 10.22 0.75 0.40
CA ARG A 36 11.29 1.51 -0.24
C ARG A 36 11.01 1.81 -1.71
N GLU A 37 10.48 0.84 -2.45
CA GLU A 37 10.10 1.02 -3.86
C GLU A 37 8.97 2.05 -4.04
N VAL A 38 8.00 2.06 -3.13
CA VAL A 38 6.84 2.96 -3.21
C VAL A 38 7.14 4.36 -2.70
N LEU A 39 7.78 4.49 -1.55
CA LEU A 39 8.00 5.78 -0.89
C LEU A 39 9.39 6.38 -1.13
N GLY A 40 10.28 5.62 -1.74
CA GLY A 40 11.69 5.98 -1.93
C GLY A 40 12.58 5.50 -0.77
N ALA A 41 13.68 4.86 -1.10
CA ALA A 41 14.58 4.25 -0.12
C ALA A 41 15.15 5.27 0.87
N GLU A 42 15.61 6.42 0.38
CA GLU A 42 16.17 7.49 1.22
C GLU A 42 15.15 8.01 2.26
N HIS A 43 13.90 8.23 1.84
CA HIS A 43 12.84 8.68 2.73
C HIS A 43 12.55 7.64 3.82
N VAL A 44 12.43 6.36 3.43
CA VAL A 44 12.14 5.26 4.35
C VAL A 44 13.28 5.06 5.35
N ASP A 45 14.52 5.01 4.88
CA ASP A 45 15.69 4.77 5.74
C ASP A 45 15.90 5.94 6.72
N ARG A 46 15.72 7.18 6.28
CA ARG A 46 15.77 8.37 7.14
C ARG A 46 14.66 8.32 8.21
N SER A 47 13.44 7.99 7.82
CA SER A 47 12.31 7.87 8.75
C SER A 47 12.57 6.81 9.80
N LEU A 48 13.06 5.63 9.40
CA LEU A 48 13.30 4.51 10.32
C LEU A 48 14.52 4.74 11.23
N SER A 49 15.55 5.48 10.77
CA SER A 49 16.73 5.80 11.60
C SER A 49 16.40 6.68 12.81
N GLN A 50 15.27 7.39 12.78
CA GLN A 50 14.82 8.30 13.83
C GLN A 50 13.77 7.66 14.76
N VAL A 51 13.43 6.40 14.54
CA VAL A 51 12.40 5.69 15.31
C VAL A 51 12.92 5.35 16.70
N SER A 52 12.22 5.83 17.73
CA SER A 52 12.50 5.48 19.12
C SER A 52 12.09 4.04 19.44
N ASP A 53 12.59 3.50 20.54
CA ASP A 53 12.18 2.16 21.01
C ASP A 53 10.69 2.08 21.31
N PHE A 54 10.08 3.19 21.73
CA PHE A 54 8.63 3.28 21.92
C PHE A 54 7.85 3.13 20.62
N ALA A 55 8.32 3.71 19.51
CA ALA A 55 7.64 3.67 18.23
C ALA A 55 8.04 2.47 17.35
N ARG A 56 9.09 1.73 17.72
CA ARG A 56 9.57 0.58 16.95
C ARG A 56 8.48 -0.47 16.66
N PRO A 57 7.67 -0.92 17.63
CA PRO A 57 6.68 -1.96 17.40
C PRO A 57 5.63 -1.58 16.33
N VAL A 58 5.19 -0.31 16.28
CA VAL A 58 4.24 0.11 15.25
C VAL A 58 4.89 0.18 13.86
N GLN A 59 6.17 0.52 13.76
CA GLN A 59 6.89 0.51 12.50
C GLN A 59 7.10 -0.92 11.96
N GLU A 60 7.37 -1.87 12.82
CA GLU A 60 7.45 -3.29 12.49
C GLU A 60 6.09 -3.80 12.00
N LEU A 61 5.02 -3.52 12.73
CA LEU A 61 3.65 -3.87 12.36
C LEU A 61 3.26 -3.30 10.98
N VAL A 62 3.52 -2.00 10.75
CA VAL A 62 3.22 -1.35 9.47
C VAL A 62 4.05 -1.96 8.34
N THR A 63 5.33 -2.23 8.56
CA THR A 63 6.20 -2.81 7.54
C THR A 63 5.75 -4.21 7.15
N GLU A 64 5.45 -5.06 8.12
CA GLU A 64 5.01 -6.44 7.87
C GLU A 64 3.59 -6.49 7.27
N TYR A 65 2.61 -5.89 7.92
CA TYR A 65 1.20 -6.07 7.53
C TYR A 65 0.77 -5.14 6.40
N CYS A 66 1.10 -3.85 6.46
CA CYS A 66 0.71 -2.94 5.39
C CYS A 66 1.52 -3.22 4.12
N TRP A 67 2.85 -3.16 4.23
CA TRP A 67 3.72 -3.27 3.07
C TRP A 67 3.96 -4.72 2.63
N GLY A 68 4.19 -5.63 3.58
CA GLY A 68 4.47 -7.04 3.31
C GLY A 68 3.24 -7.85 2.91
N ILE A 69 2.07 -7.61 3.51
CA ILE A 69 0.86 -8.38 3.19
C ILE A 69 -0.03 -7.65 2.19
N VAL A 70 -0.34 -6.36 2.39
CA VAL A 70 -1.35 -5.68 1.57
C VAL A 70 -0.76 -5.12 0.27
N TRP A 71 0.33 -4.35 0.35
CA TRP A 71 0.92 -3.69 -0.81
C TRP A 71 1.64 -4.66 -1.77
N SER A 72 2.02 -5.83 -1.29
CA SER A 72 2.63 -6.90 -2.11
C SER A 72 1.63 -7.73 -2.92
N ARG A 73 0.32 -7.53 -2.73
CA ARG A 73 -0.72 -8.32 -3.42
C ARG A 73 -0.90 -7.84 -4.86
N ASP A 74 -1.11 -8.79 -5.77
CA ASP A 74 -1.33 -8.56 -7.22
C ASP A 74 -2.74 -8.05 -7.57
N GLY A 75 -3.68 -8.04 -6.61
CA GLY A 75 -5.09 -7.71 -6.86
C GLY A 75 -5.37 -6.27 -7.28
N LEU A 76 -4.45 -5.33 -7.01
CA LEU A 76 -4.48 -3.95 -7.47
C LEU A 76 -3.06 -3.49 -7.82
N GLU A 77 -2.94 -2.77 -8.90
CA GLU A 77 -1.68 -2.12 -9.27
C GLU A 77 -1.24 -1.08 -8.22
N ARG A 78 0.06 -0.88 -8.07
CA ARG A 78 0.63 0.08 -7.11
C ARG A 78 0.14 1.51 -7.33
N LYS A 79 -0.01 1.92 -8.58
CA LYS A 79 -0.59 3.22 -8.94
C LYS A 79 -1.99 3.38 -8.36
N THR A 80 -2.85 2.40 -8.57
CA THR A 80 -4.22 2.41 -8.03
C THR A 80 -4.22 2.46 -6.51
N ARG A 81 -3.36 1.68 -5.83
CA ARG A 81 -3.22 1.75 -4.36
C ARG A 81 -2.78 3.13 -3.89
N SER A 82 -1.86 3.78 -4.62
CA SER A 82 -1.42 5.14 -4.30
C SER A 82 -2.56 6.16 -4.41
N LEU A 83 -3.33 6.14 -5.50
CA LEU A 83 -4.48 7.04 -5.67
C LEU A 83 -5.56 6.82 -4.60
N LEU A 84 -5.86 5.56 -4.24
CA LEU A 84 -6.76 5.23 -3.13
C LEU A 84 -6.24 5.78 -1.79
N ASN A 85 -4.93 5.67 -1.53
CA ASN A 85 -4.34 6.24 -0.33
C ASN A 85 -4.47 7.76 -0.28
N LEU A 86 -4.29 8.46 -1.40
CA LEU A 86 -4.48 9.91 -1.45
C LEU A 86 -5.92 10.28 -1.06
N ALA A 87 -6.91 9.58 -1.57
CA ALA A 87 -8.32 9.81 -1.21
C ALA A 87 -8.59 9.51 0.28
N MET A 88 -8.10 8.37 0.79
CA MET A 88 -8.28 7.99 2.20
C MET A 88 -7.58 8.95 3.16
N LEU A 89 -6.34 9.36 2.88
CA LEU A 89 -5.58 10.28 3.72
C LEU A 89 -6.18 11.68 3.71
N THR A 90 -6.77 12.12 2.58
CA THR A 90 -7.56 13.34 2.51
C THR A 90 -8.79 13.24 3.43
N ALA A 91 -9.55 12.16 3.34
CA ALA A 91 -10.72 11.93 4.18
C ALA A 91 -10.39 11.91 5.67
N LEU A 92 -9.23 11.39 6.03
CA LEU A 92 -8.76 11.29 7.42
C LEU A 92 -8.00 12.54 7.92
N ASN A 93 -7.85 13.57 7.08
CA ASN A 93 -7.07 14.80 7.37
C ASN A 93 -5.62 14.49 7.82
N ARG A 94 -4.93 13.59 7.09
CA ARG A 94 -3.56 13.17 7.35
C ARG A 94 -2.58 13.83 6.39
N SER A 95 -2.41 15.15 6.49
CA SER A 95 -1.62 15.97 5.57
C SER A 95 -0.14 15.55 5.50
N HIS A 96 0.43 15.13 6.62
CA HIS A 96 1.84 14.71 6.67
C HIS A 96 2.06 13.42 5.87
N GLU A 97 1.28 12.40 6.15
CA GLU A 97 1.33 11.12 5.43
C GLU A 97 0.91 11.29 3.96
N PHE A 98 -0.07 12.16 3.70
CA PHE A 98 -0.51 12.50 2.34
C PHE A 98 0.64 13.00 1.47
N GLY A 99 1.48 13.91 2.00
CA GLY A 99 2.62 14.44 1.26
C GLY A 99 3.60 13.35 0.81
N ALA A 100 3.93 12.39 1.67
CA ALA A 100 4.78 11.25 1.30
C ALA A 100 4.12 10.39 0.21
N HIS A 101 2.80 10.20 0.27
CA HIS A 101 2.06 9.41 -0.71
C HIS A 101 1.84 10.13 -2.05
N VAL A 102 1.88 11.47 -2.13
CA VAL A 102 1.94 12.20 -3.42
C VAL A 102 3.21 11.82 -4.18
N ARG A 103 4.38 11.88 -3.53
CA ARG A 103 5.65 11.45 -4.13
C ARG A 103 5.62 9.97 -4.54
N GLY A 104 5.08 9.13 -3.66
CA GLY A 104 4.90 7.70 -3.95
C GLY A 104 3.96 7.43 -5.13
N ALA A 105 2.88 8.20 -5.27
CA ALA A 105 1.95 8.07 -6.40
C ALA A 105 2.64 8.38 -7.74
N LEU A 106 3.42 9.47 -7.80
CA LEU A 106 4.21 9.82 -8.97
C LEU A 106 5.24 8.73 -9.30
N ALA A 107 5.98 8.25 -8.29
CA ALA A 107 6.96 7.16 -8.46
C ALA A 107 6.30 5.86 -8.95
N ASN A 108 5.05 5.60 -8.59
CA ASN A 108 4.26 4.45 -9.04
C ASN A 108 3.55 4.68 -10.38
N GLY A 109 3.85 5.78 -11.08
CA GLY A 109 3.36 6.07 -12.43
C GLY A 109 2.01 6.79 -12.50
N ALA A 110 1.54 7.39 -11.40
CA ALA A 110 0.39 8.29 -11.45
C ALA A 110 0.81 9.62 -12.12
N SER A 111 -0.02 10.11 -13.03
CA SER A 111 0.14 11.44 -13.58
C SER A 111 -0.39 12.51 -12.63
N VAL A 112 0.07 13.74 -12.80
CA VAL A 112 -0.47 14.90 -12.07
C VAL A 112 -1.99 15.03 -12.29
N ALA A 113 -2.45 14.76 -13.51
CA ALA A 113 -3.87 14.78 -13.85
C ALA A 113 -4.66 13.71 -13.08
N GLU A 114 -4.15 12.48 -12.96
CA GLU A 114 -4.81 11.41 -12.16
C GLU A 114 -4.89 11.76 -10.67
N ILE A 115 -3.83 12.38 -10.12
CA ILE A 115 -3.84 12.89 -8.75
C ILE A 115 -4.90 13.98 -8.59
N GLN A 116 -4.94 14.94 -9.51
CA GLN A 116 -5.92 16.03 -9.51
C GLN A 116 -7.36 15.49 -9.55
N GLU A 117 -7.67 14.58 -10.46
CA GLU A 117 -8.99 13.97 -10.59
C GLU A 117 -9.39 13.18 -9.34
N THR A 118 -8.43 12.47 -8.73
CA THR A 118 -8.66 11.76 -7.45
C THR A 118 -9.08 12.75 -6.35
N LEU A 119 -8.40 13.89 -6.24
CA LEU A 119 -8.71 14.90 -5.23
C LEU A 119 -10.02 15.63 -5.52
N LEU A 120 -10.33 15.90 -6.80
CA LEU A 120 -11.62 16.49 -7.19
C LEU A 120 -12.79 15.58 -6.82
N GLN A 121 -12.69 14.29 -7.11
CA GLN A 121 -13.70 13.32 -6.70
C GLN A 121 -13.82 13.24 -5.17
N THR A 122 -12.69 13.23 -4.47
CA THR A 122 -12.67 13.22 -3.00
C THR A 122 -13.35 14.47 -2.43
N ALA A 123 -13.21 15.63 -3.04
CA ALA A 123 -13.89 16.87 -2.61
C ALA A 123 -15.41 16.74 -2.59
N ILE A 124 -15.98 15.99 -3.53
CA ILE A 124 -17.43 15.77 -3.62
C ILE A 124 -17.92 14.82 -2.53
N TYR A 125 -17.20 13.74 -2.25
CA TYR A 125 -17.64 12.68 -1.34
C TYR A 125 -17.24 12.92 0.13
N VAL A 126 -16.18 13.69 0.36
CA VAL A 126 -15.61 13.93 1.70
C VAL A 126 -15.84 15.36 2.17
N GLY A 127 -15.82 16.30 1.22
CA GLY A 127 -15.99 17.72 1.48
C GLY A 127 -14.85 18.58 0.97
N VAL A 128 -15.19 19.74 0.45
CA VAL A 128 -14.26 20.69 -0.15
C VAL A 128 -13.15 21.14 0.82
N PRO A 129 -13.39 21.42 2.10
CA PRO A 129 -12.32 21.88 3.00
C PRO A 129 -11.17 20.90 3.13
N ALA A 130 -11.43 19.57 3.25
CA ALA A 130 -10.40 18.55 3.33
C ALA A 130 -9.61 18.44 2.01
N ALA A 131 -10.32 18.50 0.87
CA ALA A 131 -9.67 18.46 -0.43
C ALA A 131 -8.80 19.69 -0.70
N LEU A 132 -9.23 20.90 -0.30
CA LEU A 132 -8.42 22.12 -0.45
C LEU A 132 -7.08 22.01 0.27
N GLU A 133 -7.05 21.44 1.47
CA GLU A 133 -5.79 21.19 2.19
C GLU A 133 -4.89 20.22 1.41
N SER A 134 -5.46 19.12 0.90
CA SER A 134 -4.72 18.15 0.10
C SER A 134 -4.20 18.74 -1.22
N PHE A 135 -4.99 19.57 -1.90
CA PHE A 135 -4.54 20.31 -3.08
C PHE A 135 -3.34 21.21 -2.76
N ARG A 136 -3.39 21.94 -1.65
CA ARG A 136 -2.30 22.81 -1.22
C ARG A 136 -1.00 22.04 -0.96
N VAL A 137 -1.11 20.90 -0.27
CA VAL A 137 0.05 20.04 0.00
C VAL A 137 0.61 19.44 -1.29
N ALA A 138 -0.27 18.92 -2.17
CA ALA A 138 0.15 18.36 -3.46
C ALA A 138 0.83 19.41 -4.34
N ASP A 139 0.27 20.62 -4.47
CA ASP A 139 0.84 21.72 -5.26
C ASP A 139 2.23 22.11 -4.76
N ALA A 140 2.44 22.18 -3.44
CA ALA A 140 3.74 22.46 -2.87
C ALA A 140 4.78 21.40 -3.25
N ILE A 141 4.42 20.13 -3.19
CA ILE A 141 5.30 19.01 -3.54
C ILE A 141 5.63 19.01 -5.04
N LEU A 142 4.64 19.25 -5.91
CA LEU A 142 4.86 19.32 -7.35
C LEU A 142 5.84 20.44 -7.72
N ARG A 143 5.69 21.62 -7.10
CA ARG A 143 6.66 22.73 -7.30
C ARG A 143 8.06 22.40 -6.80
N GLU A 144 8.20 21.67 -5.69
CA GLU A 144 9.51 21.23 -5.21
C GLU A 144 10.19 20.27 -6.20
N ILE A 145 9.43 19.37 -6.83
CA ILE A 145 9.94 18.44 -7.83
C ILE A 145 10.39 19.20 -9.08
N ASP A 146 9.54 20.09 -9.61
CA ASP A 146 9.84 20.89 -10.80
C ASP A 146 11.10 21.77 -10.64
N ASN A 147 11.35 22.28 -9.41
CA ASN A 147 12.54 23.09 -9.11
C ASN A 147 13.82 22.26 -8.88
N SER A 148 13.71 20.95 -8.81
CA SER A 148 14.85 20.04 -8.56
C SER A 148 15.41 19.38 -9.83
N GLU A 149 14.71 19.55 -10.97
CA GLU A 149 15.11 19.14 -12.32
C GLU A 149 15.81 20.28 -13.06
#